data_bb329624d626c547c5b1e6e4b99bc44a
#
_entry.id   bb329624d626c547c5b1e6e4b99bc44a
#
_cell.length_a   1.000
_cell.length_b   1.000
_cell.length_c   1.000
_cell.angle_alpha   90.00
_cell.angle_beta   90.00
_cell.angle_gamma   90.00
#
_symmetry.space_group_name_H-M   'P 1'
#
loop_
_entity.id
_entity.type
_entity.pdbx_description
1 polymer ?
#
loop_
_entity_poly.entity_id
_entity_poly.type
_entity_poly.pdbx_seq_one_letter_code
_entity_poly.pdbx_strand_id
1 'polypeptide(L)'
;IGFAHTNFSGTGHSDLGDFLVMPTTGKLLLDPLETEEGEKGFYSTFSHQKEEASPGYYKVNLDRYQIDVELTASDRVGFHQYTFPKSEESHIILDMVYNVYHHDNKNIWTFIRVENDSLVTGYRQTKGWARDKKVFFAMQFSKPFKSYGHKKYDDVKYDGFYRRFKQEENFPEMAGKDIRAYFNFNTEENEKINIKFALSPVSTNGALRNLTAEIPHWDFNKIREETKEKWNKELSKIEVTTINDADKINFYTAMYHTNLSPILYEDVDRSEER
;
A
#
# COMPACT_ATOMS: atom_id res chain seq x y z
N ILE A 1 -1.23 4.64 -10.96
CA ILE A 1 -1.95 3.36 -10.79
C ILE A 1 -2.40 3.22 -9.33
N GLY A 2 -1.57 3.55 -8.34
CA GLY A 2 -1.87 3.42 -6.91
C GLY A 2 -0.59 3.54 -6.07
N PHE A 3 -0.69 3.21 -4.78
CA PHE A 3 0.37 3.41 -3.79
C PHE A 3 0.91 2.05 -3.35
N ALA A 4 2.10 1.69 -3.83
CA ALA A 4 2.75 0.42 -3.53
C ALA A 4 3.65 0.53 -2.29
N HIS A 5 3.82 -0.60 -1.61
CA HIS A 5 4.73 -0.76 -0.48
C HIS A 5 6.01 -1.49 -0.94
N THR A 6 7.05 -1.48 -0.10
CA THR A 6 8.34 -2.14 -0.39
C THR A 6 9.04 -1.62 -1.65
N ASN A 7 9.24 -0.31 -1.77
CA ASN A 7 9.95 0.29 -2.90
C ASN A 7 11.41 0.58 -2.55
N PHE A 8 12.31 0.38 -3.51
CA PHE A 8 13.68 0.90 -3.46
C PHE A 8 13.85 2.11 -4.36
N SER A 9 14.65 3.06 -3.92
CA SER A 9 15.13 4.14 -4.76
C SER A 9 16.30 3.66 -5.64
N GLY A 10 16.18 3.85 -6.93
CA GLY A 10 17.27 3.72 -7.87
C GLY A 10 17.68 2.32 -8.34
N THR A 11 17.10 1.25 -7.79
CA THR A 11 17.50 -0.11 -8.22
C THR A 11 16.89 -0.54 -9.54
N GLY A 12 15.77 0.02 -9.91
CA GLY A 12 15.07 -0.32 -11.15
C GLY A 12 14.62 -1.79 -11.24
N HIS A 13 14.72 -2.59 -10.16
CA HIS A 13 14.39 -4.01 -10.20
C HIS A 13 13.00 -4.33 -9.69
N SER A 14 12.40 -5.39 -10.22
CA SER A 14 11.00 -5.77 -9.99
C SER A 14 10.74 -6.56 -8.70
N ASP A 15 11.76 -6.84 -7.89
CA ASP A 15 11.62 -7.69 -6.69
C ASP A 15 10.78 -7.06 -5.58
N LEU A 16 10.56 -5.78 -5.65
CA LEU A 16 9.78 -5.00 -4.71
C LEU A 16 8.49 -4.46 -5.36
N GLY A 17 7.80 -3.56 -4.68
CA GLY A 17 6.50 -3.05 -5.11
C GLY A 17 5.38 -4.02 -4.75
N ASP A 18 5.49 -4.65 -3.58
CA ASP A 18 4.43 -5.51 -3.05
C ASP A 18 3.25 -4.65 -2.55
N PHE A 19 2.04 -5.19 -2.63
CA PHE A 19 0.81 -4.61 -2.08
C PHE A 19 0.52 -3.16 -2.53
N LEU A 20 -0.12 -3.04 -3.68
CA LEU A 20 -0.59 -1.74 -4.14
C LEU A 20 -1.98 -1.46 -3.57
N VAL A 21 -2.16 -0.29 -2.97
CA VAL A 21 -3.44 0.20 -2.46
C VAL A 21 -3.94 1.35 -3.32
N MET A 22 -5.23 1.31 -3.70
CA MET A 22 -5.84 2.35 -4.53
C MET A 22 -7.23 2.70 -4.03
N PRO A 23 -7.48 3.95 -3.59
CA PRO A 23 -8.82 4.44 -3.31
C PRO A 23 -9.53 4.85 -4.61
N THR A 24 -10.81 4.51 -4.74
CA THR A 24 -11.64 4.83 -5.91
C THR A 24 -13.08 5.17 -5.51
N THR A 25 -13.82 5.81 -6.42
CA THR A 25 -15.26 6.06 -6.30
C THR A 25 -15.99 5.66 -7.59
N GLY A 26 -17.29 5.35 -7.49
CA GLY A 26 -18.13 4.93 -8.61
C GLY A 26 -17.92 3.47 -8.98
N LYS A 27 -18.11 3.10 -10.24
CA LYS A 27 -18.01 1.71 -10.68
C LYS A 27 -16.71 1.05 -10.20
N LEU A 28 -16.84 -0.07 -9.52
CA LEU A 28 -15.69 -0.88 -9.10
C LEU A 28 -14.98 -1.48 -10.32
N LEU A 29 -13.71 -1.14 -10.46
CA LEU A 29 -12.80 -1.67 -11.48
C LEU A 29 -11.65 -2.36 -10.77
N LEU A 30 -11.25 -3.55 -11.18
CA LEU A 30 -10.21 -4.33 -10.52
C LEU A 30 -8.95 -4.52 -11.37
N ASP A 31 -8.98 -4.11 -12.62
CA ASP A 31 -7.79 -4.09 -13.47
C ASP A 31 -7.09 -2.73 -13.36
N PRO A 32 -5.76 -2.68 -13.27
CA PRO A 32 -5.03 -1.43 -13.06
C PRO A 32 -4.98 -0.54 -14.31
N LEU A 33 -4.98 -1.15 -15.49
CA LEU A 33 -4.88 -0.50 -16.80
C LEU A 33 -6.11 -0.78 -17.64
N GLU A 34 -6.15 -0.21 -18.82
CA GLU A 34 -7.19 -0.51 -19.80
C GLU A 34 -7.14 -1.98 -20.21
N THR A 35 -8.31 -2.64 -20.25
CA THR A 35 -8.42 -4.04 -20.67
C THR A 35 -8.37 -4.16 -22.19
N GLU A 36 -8.15 -5.37 -22.70
CA GLU A 36 -8.16 -5.65 -24.14
C GLU A 36 -9.52 -5.32 -24.78
N GLU A 37 -10.61 -5.38 -24.01
CA GLU A 37 -11.95 -5.00 -24.46
C GLU A 37 -12.20 -3.47 -24.40
N GLY A 38 -11.18 -2.67 -24.01
CA GLY A 38 -11.26 -1.21 -23.96
C GLY A 38 -11.94 -0.67 -22.69
N GLU A 39 -12.16 -1.48 -21.67
CA GLU A 39 -12.63 -1.00 -20.37
C GLU A 39 -11.47 -0.34 -19.61
N LYS A 40 -11.69 0.90 -19.16
CA LYS A 40 -10.68 1.64 -18.39
C LYS A 40 -10.41 0.95 -17.05
N GLY A 41 -9.13 0.77 -16.71
CA GLY A 41 -8.72 0.29 -15.40
C GLY A 41 -8.93 1.29 -14.27
N PHE A 42 -8.52 0.92 -13.05
CA PHE A 42 -8.69 1.78 -11.86
C PHE A 42 -7.66 2.92 -11.73
N TYR A 43 -6.81 3.15 -12.70
CA TYR A 43 -5.85 4.27 -12.68
C TYR A 43 -6.54 5.64 -12.65
N SER A 44 -5.84 6.64 -12.12
CA SER A 44 -6.22 8.04 -12.18
C SER A 44 -5.10 8.88 -12.76
N THR A 45 -5.45 9.98 -13.40
CA THR A 45 -4.54 11.08 -13.67
C THR A 45 -4.33 11.91 -12.40
N PHE A 46 -3.25 12.68 -12.36
CA PHE A 46 -2.93 13.66 -11.33
C PHE A 46 -2.14 14.81 -11.93
N SER A 47 -2.01 15.90 -11.20
CA SER A 47 -1.24 17.05 -11.61
C SER A 47 -0.13 17.35 -10.61
N HIS A 48 1.09 17.59 -11.08
CA HIS A 48 2.21 18.05 -10.25
C HIS A 48 1.94 19.37 -9.51
N GLN A 49 0.98 20.18 -10.00
CA GLN A 49 0.56 21.39 -9.29
C GLN A 49 -0.24 21.10 -8.01
N LYS A 50 -0.80 19.89 -7.90
CA LYS A 50 -1.56 19.40 -6.75
C LYS A 50 -0.80 18.31 -5.97
N GLU A 51 0.48 18.17 -6.24
CA GLU A 51 1.37 17.21 -5.61
C GLU A 51 2.29 17.90 -4.62
N GLU A 52 2.47 17.32 -3.46
CA GLU A 52 3.43 17.76 -2.45
C GLU A 52 4.26 16.54 -2.01
N ALA A 53 5.58 16.67 -2.03
CA ALA A 53 6.50 15.63 -1.61
C ALA A 53 7.58 16.22 -0.69
N SER A 54 7.82 15.59 0.43
CA SER A 54 8.93 15.87 1.33
C SER A 54 9.36 14.59 2.04
N PRO A 55 10.58 14.52 2.60
CA PRO A 55 10.98 13.36 3.38
C PRO A 55 9.94 12.97 4.42
N GLY A 56 9.39 11.75 4.31
CA GLY A 56 8.36 11.21 5.21
C GLY A 56 6.92 11.65 4.93
N TYR A 57 6.65 12.42 3.88
CA TYR A 57 5.30 12.83 3.52
C TYR A 57 5.10 12.96 2.01
N TYR A 58 3.94 12.50 1.55
CA TYR A 58 3.48 12.66 0.18
C TYR A 58 2.00 13.00 0.14
N LYS A 59 1.64 13.92 -0.75
CA LYS A 59 0.23 14.30 -1.01
C LYS A 59 -0.02 14.40 -2.51
N VAL A 60 -1.20 13.93 -2.94
CA VAL A 60 -1.66 14.05 -4.33
C VAL A 60 -3.18 14.03 -4.40
N ASN A 61 -3.75 14.73 -5.38
CA ASN A 61 -5.17 14.60 -5.72
C ASN A 61 -5.33 13.62 -6.91
N LEU A 62 -6.24 12.67 -6.77
CA LEU A 62 -6.63 11.73 -7.83
C LEU A 62 -7.78 12.36 -8.64
N ASP A 63 -7.44 12.97 -9.79
CA ASP A 63 -8.39 13.76 -10.58
C ASP A 63 -9.67 13.01 -10.97
N ARG A 64 -9.54 11.72 -11.32
CA ARG A 64 -10.66 10.88 -11.76
C ARG A 64 -11.68 10.62 -10.65
N TYR A 65 -11.21 10.47 -9.43
CA TYR A 65 -11.99 10.06 -8.27
C TYR A 65 -12.29 11.19 -7.30
N GLN A 66 -11.67 12.35 -7.52
CA GLN A 66 -11.73 13.51 -6.63
C GLN A 66 -11.38 13.16 -5.17
N ILE A 67 -10.34 12.32 -5.03
CA ILE A 67 -9.84 11.87 -3.73
C ILE A 67 -8.50 12.54 -3.47
N ASP A 68 -8.38 13.22 -2.33
CA ASP A 68 -7.08 13.66 -1.83
C ASP A 68 -6.42 12.52 -1.05
N VAL A 69 -5.18 12.23 -1.40
CA VAL A 69 -4.37 11.20 -0.79
C VAL A 69 -3.22 11.85 -0.04
N GLU A 70 -3.05 11.50 1.22
CA GLU A 70 -1.90 11.87 2.04
C GLU A 70 -1.25 10.62 2.60
N LEU A 71 0.07 10.53 2.51
CA LEU A 71 0.83 9.36 2.93
C LEU A 71 1.97 9.78 3.87
N THR A 72 2.15 9.02 4.94
CA THR A 72 3.32 9.04 5.80
C THR A 72 3.63 7.62 6.26
N ALA A 73 4.70 7.40 7.00
CA ALA A 73 5.06 6.08 7.49
C ALA A 73 5.89 6.16 8.76
N SER A 74 5.81 5.14 9.59
CA SER A 74 6.84 4.77 10.55
C SER A 74 7.86 3.81 9.91
N ASP A 75 8.64 3.12 10.71
CA ASP A 75 9.72 2.26 10.19
C ASP A 75 9.16 1.03 9.45
N ARG A 76 8.00 0.48 9.88
CA ARG A 76 7.38 -0.75 9.35
C ARG A 76 5.92 -0.58 8.94
N VAL A 77 5.33 0.59 9.17
CA VAL A 77 3.89 0.82 8.96
C VAL A 77 3.68 2.04 8.06
N GLY A 78 3.11 1.82 6.89
CA GLY A 78 2.57 2.90 6.06
C GLY A 78 1.27 3.43 6.66
N PHE A 79 1.11 4.75 6.69
CA PHE A 79 -0.10 5.40 7.15
C PHE A 79 -0.68 6.27 6.04
N HIS A 80 -1.82 5.86 5.52
CA HIS A 80 -2.53 6.53 4.45
C HIS A 80 -3.72 7.29 5.03
N GLN A 81 -3.99 8.48 4.51
CA GLN A 81 -5.21 9.23 4.76
C GLN A 81 -5.84 9.57 3.42
N TYR A 82 -7.08 9.14 3.20
CA TYR A 82 -7.85 9.41 1.98
C TYR A 82 -9.03 10.29 2.32
N THR A 83 -9.12 11.47 1.70
CA THR A 83 -10.27 12.36 1.81
C THR A 83 -11.19 12.11 0.62
N PHE A 84 -12.35 11.53 0.88
CA PHE A 84 -13.32 11.14 -0.13
C PHE A 84 -14.36 12.23 -0.38
N PRO A 85 -14.90 12.35 -1.61
CA PRO A 85 -16.15 13.03 -1.86
C PRO A 85 -17.31 12.20 -1.31
N LYS A 86 -18.50 12.78 -1.29
CA LYS A 86 -19.73 12.01 -0.96
C LYS A 86 -19.99 10.96 -2.03
N SER A 87 -20.09 9.69 -1.62
CA SER A 87 -20.35 8.56 -2.51
C SER A 87 -20.93 7.36 -1.76
N GLU A 88 -21.86 6.66 -2.37
CA GLU A 88 -22.32 5.33 -1.91
C GLU A 88 -21.45 4.19 -2.44
N GLU A 89 -20.59 4.50 -3.42
CA GLU A 89 -19.69 3.58 -4.10
C GLU A 89 -18.24 4.06 -3.94
N SER A 90 -17.76 4.06 -2.69
CA SER A 90 -16.34 4.29 -2.37
C SER A 90 -15.66 2.97 -2.11
N HIS A 91 -14.47 2.80 -2.70
CA HIS A 91 -13.73 1.53 -2.63
C HIS A 91 -12.28 1.77 -2.26
N ILE A 92 -11.71 0.79 -1.56
CA ILE A 92 -10.26 0.67 -1.37
C ILE A 92 -9.87 -0.68 -1.95
N ILE A 93 -9.02 -0.67 -2.97
CA ILE A 93 -8.53 -1.84 -3.68
C ILE A 93 -7.17 -2.20 -3.11
N LEU A 94 -6.97 -3.48 -2.79
CA LEU A 94 -5.67 -4.08 -2.46
C LEU A 94 -5.26 -5.00 -3.60
N ASP A 95 -4.32 -4.54 -4.41
CA ASP A 95 -3.74 -5.32 -5.50
C ASP A 95 -2.48 -6.06 -5.02
N MET A 96 -2.59 -7.39 -4.91
CA MET A 96 -1.48 -8.27 -4.56
C MET A 96 -0.80 -8.89 -5.78
N VAL A 97 -1.21 -8.45 -6.99
CA VAL A 97 -0.63 -8.90 -8.28
C VAL A 97 0.38 -7.88 -8.82
N TYR A 98 0.25 -6.62 -8.40
CA TYR A 98 1.05 -5.51 -8.90
C TYR A 98 2.56 -5.84 -8.96
N ASN A 99 3.18 -5.47 -10.07
CA ASN A 99 4.62 -5.57 -10.32
C ASN A 99 5.13 -4.30 -10.96
N VAL A 100 6.28 -3.82 -10.52
CA VAL A 100 6.88 -2.57 -11.03
C VAL A 100 7.15 -2.63 -12.53
N TYR A 101 7.52 -3.77 -13.08
CA TYR A 101 7.87 -3.93 -14.50
C TYR A 101 7.05 -5.00 -15.23
N HIS A 102 5.86 -5.34 -14.74
CA HIS A 102 4.99 -6.35 -15.36
C HIS A 102 5.69 -7.67 -15.73
N HIS A 103 6.65 -8.10 -14.89
CA HIS A 103 7.29 -9.39 -15.10
C HIS A 103 6.33 -10.54 -14.82
N ASP A 104 6.07 -11.33 -15.85
CA ASP A 104 5.26 -12.53 -15.74
C ASP A 104 5.84 -13.52 -14.73
N ASN A 105 4.95 -14.20 -14.02
CA ASN A 105 5.30 -15.26 -13.07
C ASN A 105 6.14 -14.86 -11.84
N LYS A 106 6.16 -13.58 -11.42
CA LYS A 106 6.79 -13.18 -10.16
C LYS A 106 6.05 -13.76 -8.96
N ASN A 107 4.72 -13.71 -8.97
CA ASN A 107 3.90 -14.24 -7.88
C ASN A 107 3.94 -15.76 -7.85
N ILE A 108 4.27 -16.31 -6.68
CA ILE A 108 4.13 -17.75 -6.38
C ILE A 108 2.77 -17.98 -5.76
N TRP A 109 2.42 -17.18 -4.73
CA TRP A 109 1.18 -17.31 -3.99
C TRP A 109 0.79 -16.01 -3.28
N THR A 110 -0.50 -15.80 -3.11
CA THR A 110 -1.07 -14.73 -2.29
C THR A 110 -2.14 -15.31 -1.38
N PHE A 111 -2.27 -14.74 -0.20
CA PHE A 111 -3.30 -15.10 0.78
C PHE A 111 -3.83 -13.84 1.45
N ILE A 112 -5.13 -13.78 1.66
CA ILE A 112 -5.81 -12.72 2.39
C ILE A 112 -6.84 -13.32 3.33
N ARG A 113 -6.95 -12.73 4.53
CA ARG A 113 -7.97 -13.03 5.53
C ARG A 113 -8.59 -11.74 6.04
N VAL A 114 -9.90 -11.67 6.01
CA VAL A 114 -10.67 -10.61 6.68
C VAL A 114 -10.92 -11.07 8.11
N GLU A 115 -10.22 -10.45 9.05
CA GLU A 115 -10.30 -10.78 10.48
C GLU A 115 -11.58 -10.22 11.11
N ASN A 116 -11.96 -9.02 10.71
CA ASN A 116 -13.21 -8.34 11.06
C ASN A 116 -13.49 -7.22 10.04
N ASP A 117 -14.50 -6.39 10.29
CA ASP A 117 -14.94 -5.31 9.41
C ASP A 117 -13.96 -4.13 9.24
N SER A 118 -12.83 -4.16 9.93
CA SER A 118 -11.80 -3.10 9.88
C SER A 118 -10.37 -3.63 9.90
N LEU A 119 -10.16 -4.94 9.91
CA LEU A 119 -8.83 -5.55 9.94
C LEU A 119 -8.71 -6.69 8.93
N VAL A 120 -7.67 -6.63 8.13
CA VAL A 120 -7.33 -7.61 7.11
C VAL A 120 -5.87 -7.99 7.26
N THR A 121 -5.58 -9.28 7.15
CA THR A 121 -4.22 -9.81 7.20
C THR A 121 -3.94 -10.68 5.97
N GLY A 122 -2.68 -10.96 5.71
CA GLY A 122 -2.31 -11.84 4.61
C GLY A 122 -0.83 -11.83 4.31
N TYR A 123 -0.50 -12.42 3.17
CA TYR A 123 0.87 -12.42 2.68
C TYR A 123 0.92 -12.55 1.16
N ARG A 124 2.04 -12.16 0.62
CA ARG A 124 2.45 -12.38 -0.76
C ARG A 124 3.76 -13.13 -0.79
N GLN A 125 3.82 -14.20 -1.57
CA GLN A 125 5.03 -14.96 -1.87
C GLN A 125 5.43 -14.70 -3.31
N THR A 126 6.67 -14.31 -3.51
CA THR A 126 7.23 -13.96 -4.82
C THR A 126 8.58 -14.62 -5.04
N LYS A 127 8.98 -14.67 -6.31
CA LYS A 127 10.33 -15.06 -6.74
C LYS A 127 10.92 -13.96 -7.62
N GLY A 128 12.22 -13.81 -7.56
CA GLY A 128 12.98 -12.83 -8.32
C GLY A 128 14.46 -13.09 -8.06
N TRP A 129 15.20 -12.09 -7.64
CA TRP A 129 16.57 -12.27 -7.14
C TRP A 129 16.60 -13.17 -5.91
N ALA A 130 15.66 -12.96 -4.97
CA ALA A 130 15.37 -13.97 -3.98
C ALA A 130 14.55 -15.09 -4.64
N ARG A 131 14.99 -16.33 -4.48
CA ARG A 131 14.30 -17.51 -5.06
C ARG A 131 12.90 -17.70 -4.47
N ASP A 132 12.75 -17.31 -3.21
CA ASP A 132 11.51 -17.34 -2.43
C ASP A 132 11.55 -16.14 -1.46
N LYS A 133 10.57 -15.24 -1.55
CA LYS A 133 10.40 -14.11 -0.65
C LYS A 133 8.96 -14.06 -0.21
N LYS A 134 8.72 -14.06 1.09
CA LYS A 134 7.40 -13.81 1.68
C LYS A 134 7.39 -12.46 2.37
N VAL A 135 6.34 -11.70 2.13
CA VAL A 135 6.04 -10.49 2.89
C VAL A 135 4.63 -10.62 3.43
N PHE A 136 4.50 -10.49 4.74
CA PHE A 136 3.23 -10.54 5.45
C PHE A 136 2.75 -9.12 5.72
N PHE A 137 1.44 -8.96 5.80
CA PHE A 137 0.85 -7.65 6.09
C PHE A 137 -0.30 -7.74 7.11
N ALA A 138 -0.54 -6.61 7.77
CA ALA A 138 -1.76 -6.29 8.49
C ALA A 138 -2.25 -4.91 8.02
N MET A 139 -3.47 -4.84 7.50
CA MET A 139 -4.10 -3.64 7.01
C MET A 139 -5.31 -3.31 7.87
N GLN A 140 -5.28 -2.16 8.53
CA GLN A 140 -6.35 -1.72 9.43
C GLN A 140 -6.96 -0.43 8.92
N PHE A 141 -8.30 -0.38 8.92
CA PHE A 141 -9.10 0.77 8.49
C PHE A 141 -9.66 1.53 9.69
N SER A 142 -9.70 2.86 9.61
CA SER A 142 -10.29 3.71 10.66
C SER A 142 -11.82 3.69 10.65
N LYS A 143 -12.42 3.22 9.56
CA LYS A 143 -13.87 3.06 9.38
C LYS A 143 -14.16 1.63 8.97
N PRO A 144 -15.15 0.97 9.58
CA PRO A 144 -15.61 -0.35 9.13
C PRO A 144 -16.07 -0.32 7.68
N PHE A 145 -15.64 -1.31 6.88
CA PHE A 145 -16.15 -1.46 5.53
C PHE A 145 -17.53 -2.15 5.55
N LYS A 146 -18.38 -1.75 4.60
CA LYS A 146 -19.77 -2.24 4.46
C LYS A 146 -19.80 -3.66 3.88
N SER A 147 -18.92 -3.93 2.95
CA SER A 147 -18.75 -5.22 2.28
C SER A 147 -17.36 -5.31 1.66
N TYR A 148 -16.97 -6.50 1.27
CA TYR A 148 -15.70 -6.76 0.62
C TYR A 148 -15.83 -7.91 -0.38
N GLY A 149 -14.84 -8.07 -1.23
CA GLY A 149 -14.76 -9.21 -2.14
C GLY A 149 -13.36 -9.36 -2.71
N HIS A 150 -13.21 -10.37 -3.54
CA HIS A 150 -11.94 -10.74 -4.13
C HIS A 150 -12.13 -11.13 -5.59
N LYS A 151 -11.15 -10.79 -6.45
CA LYS A 151 -11.05 -11.32 -7.81
C LYS A 151 -9.77 -12.12 -7.93
N LYS A 152 -9.89 -13.33 -8.49
CA LYS A 152 -8.78 -14.13 -8.99
C LYS A 152 -8.72 -14.02 -10.50
N TYR A 153 -7.52 -14.06 -11.05
CA TYR A 153 -7.29 -13.99 -12.50
C TYR A 153 -6.96 -15.34 -13.11
N ASP A 154 -6.37 -16.27 -12.34
CA ASP A 154 -6.21 -17.66 -12.77
C ASP A 154 -7.51 -18.44 -12.59
N ASP A 155 -7.97 -19.08 -13.68
CA ASP A 155 -9.13 -19.97 -13.65
C ASP A 155 -8.85 -21.22 -12.83
N VAL A 156 -9.26 -21.20 -11.56
CA VAL A 156 -9.28 -22.41 -10.75
C VAL A 156 -10.59 -23.14 -11.06
N LYS A 157 -10.54 -24.10 -11.97
CA LYS A 157 -11.68 -24.97 -12.22
C LYS A 157 -11.83 -25.98 -11.09
N TYR A 158 -12.77 -25.69 -10.19
CA TYR A 158 -13.25 -26.69 -9.24
C TYR A 158 -14.48 -27.39 -9.84
N ASP A 159 -14.33 -28.62 -10.22
CA ASP A 159 -15.46 -29.49 -10.57
C ASP A 159 -16.06 -30.06 -9.27
N GLY A 160 -17.23 -29.56 -8.82
CA GLY A 160 -17.94 -30.15 -7.71
C GLY A 160 -18.59 -29.21 -6.72
N PHE A 161 -18.63 -29.62 -5.45
CA PHE A 161 -19.39 -29.04 -4.34
C PHE A 161 -19.13 -27.54 -4.10
N TYR A 162 -17.95 -27.04 -4.39
CA TYR A 162 -17.53 -25.64 -4.17
C TYR A 162 -18.18 -24.60 -5.11
N ARG A 163 -18.87 -25.02 -6.16
CA ARG A 163 -19.65 -24.11 -7.02
C ARG A 163 -20.82 -23.40 -6.31
N ARG A 164 -21.13 -23.79 -5.08
CA ARG A 164 -22.24 -23.20 -4.30
C ARG A 164 -21.86 -21.95 -3.54
N PHE A 165 -20.59 -21.61 -3.46
CA PHE A 165 -20.11 -20.45 -2.73
C PHE A 165 -19.74 -19.34 -3.71
N LYS A 166 -20.30 -18.16 -3.53
CA LYS A 166 -19.82 -16.94 -4.20
C LYS A 166 -18.51 -16.54 -3.53
N GLN A 167 -17.41 -17.13 -3.96
CA GLN A 167 -16.07 -16.86 -3.41
C GLN A 167 -15.62 -15.42 -3.62
N GLU A 168 -16.24 -14.72 -4.57
CA GLU A 168 -15.95 -13.34 -4.93
C GLU A 168 -16.51 -12.33 -3.95
N GLU A 169 -17.52 -12.69 -3.16
CA GLU A 169 -18.24 -11.76 -2.28
C GLU A 169 -18.19 -12.23 -0.82
N ASN A 170 -17.68 -11.38 0.07
CA ASN A 170 -17.73 -11.54 1.53
C ASN A 170 -17.21 -12.90 2.06
N PHE A 171 -16.35 -13.58 1.32
CA PHE A 171 -15.70 -14.79 1.80
C PHE A 171 -14.47 -14.41 2.63
N PRO A 172 -14.34 -14.85 3.91
CA PRO A 172 -13.34 -14.31 4.83
C PRO A 172 -11.89 -14.65 4.44
N GLU A 173 -11.67 -15.69 3.66
CA GLU A 173 -10.33 -16.11 3.24
C GLU A 173 -10.27 -16.36 1.74
N MET A 174 -9.17 -15.98 1.11
CA MET A 174 -8.89 -16.28 -0.28
C MET A 174 -7.41 -16.55 -0.48
N ALA A 175 -7.09 -17.56 -1.28
CA ALA A 175 -5.73 -17.90 -1.65
C ALA A 175 -5.63 -18.17 -3.16
N GLY A 176 -4.50 -17.79 -3.75
CA GLY A 176 -4.24 -17.96 -5.19
C GLY A 176 -2.97 -17.24 -5.61
N LYS A 177 -2.63 -17.29 -6.89
CA LYS A 177 -1.47 -16.56 -7.41
C LYS A 177 -1.72 -15.06 -7.59
N ASP A 178 -2.97 -14.66 -7.77
CA ASP A 178 -3.32 -13.41 -8.43
C ASP A 178 -4.58 -12.78 -7.82
N ILE A 179 -4.59 -12.60 -6.51
CA ILE A 179 -5.74 -12.03 -5.80
C ILE A 179 -5.66 -10.50 -5.82
N ARG A 180 -6.76 -9.87 -6.17
CA ARG A 180 -7.09 -8.47 -5.87
C ARG A 180 -8.30 -8.44 -4.97
N ALA A 181 -8.19 -7.74 -3.86
CA ALA A 181 -9.27 -7.54 -2.92
C ALA A 181 -9.82 -6.12 -3.01
N TYR A 182 -11.08 -5.94 -2.60
CA TYR A 182 -11.71 -4.64 -2.52
C TYR A 182 -12.59 -4.54 -1.28
N PHE A 183 -12.67 -3.33 -0.74
CA PHE A 183 -13.43 -3.00 0.46
C PHE A 183 -14.32 -1.81 0.15
N ASN A 184 -15.61 -1.95 0.40
CA ASN A 184 -16.63 -0.98 0.01
C ASN A 184 -17.06 -0.13 1.21
N PHE A 185 -17.24 1.16 0.96
CA PHE A 185 -17.66 2.15 1.94
C PHE A 185 -18.75 3.06 1.37
N ASN A 186 -19.55 3.63 2.25
CA ASN A 186 -20.31 4.85 1.95
C ASN A 186 -19.53 6.01 2.57
N THR A 187 -19.33 7.09 1.83
CA THR A 187 -18.61 8.27 2.32
C THR A 187 -19.46 9.53 2.22
N GLU A 188 -19.30 10.40 3.22
CA GLU A 188 -19.82 11.75 3.16
C GLU A 188 -18.79 12.71 2.55
N GLU A 189 -19.22 13.94 2.26
CA GLU A 189 -18.35 14.96 1.69
C GLU A 189 -17.15 15.27 2.60
N ASN A 190 -15.93 15.21 2.06
CA ASN A 190 -14.67 15.41 2.78
C ASN A 190 -14.43 14.39 3.92
N GLU A 191 -15.08 13.23 3.87
CA GLU A 191 -14.84 12.19 4.87
C GLU A 191 -13.44 11.59 4.70
N LYS A 192 -12.74 11.47 5.84
CA LYS A 192 -11.39 10.89 5.89
C LYS A 192 -11.46 9.43 6.31
N ILE A 193 -10.95 8.55 5.46
CA ILE A 193 -10.69 7.14 5.80
C ILE A 193 -9.18 6.97 5.89
N ASN A 194 -8.72 6.55 7.06
CA ASN A 194 -7.31 6.27 7.31
C ASN A 194 -7.04 4.76 7.22
N ILE A 195 -5.85 4.41 6.73
CA ILE A 195 -5.37 3.04 6.65
C ILE A 195 -3.98 2.97 7.26
N LYS A 196 -3.79 2.01 8.15
CA LYS A 196 -2.47 1.58 8.60
C LYS A 196 -2.13 0.30 7.88
N PHE A 197 -0.99 0.26 7.22
CA PHE A 197 -0.52 -0.90 6.46
C PHE A 197 0.84 -1.35 6.99
N ALA A 198 0.83 -2.32 7.88
CA ALA A 198 2.03 -2.86 8.50
C ALA A 198 2.59 -4.03 7.69
N LEU A 199 3.90 -4.12 7.62
CA LEU A 199 4.64 -5.20 6.98
C LEU A 199 5.42 -6.01 8.00
N SER A 200 5.66 -7.29 7.69
CA SER A 200 6.56 -8.18 8.40
C SER A 200 7.23 -9.16 7.43
N PRO A 201 8.52 -9.44 7.57
CA PRO A 201 9.17 -10.51 6.85
C PRO A 201 8.88 -11.89 7.45
N VAL A 202 8.26 -11.97 8.63
CA VAL A 202 8.18 -13.21 9.43
C VAL A 202 6.76 -13.81 9.42
N SER A 203 5.75 -12.99 9.76
CA SER A 203 4.38 -13.51 9.92
C SER A 203 3.32 -12.40 9.95
N THR A 204 2.05 -12.78 9.77
CA THR A 204 0.91 -11.87 9.99
C THR A 204 0.86 -11.36 11.44
N ASN A 205 1.22 -12.19 12.42
CA ASN A 205 1.32 -11.77 13.82
C ASN A 205 2.46 -10.75 14.02
N GLY A 206 3.57 -10.90 13.30
CA GLY A 206 4.65 -9.90 13.26
C GLY A 206 4.13 -8.55 12.73
N ALA A 207 3.41 -8.56 11.62
CA ALA A 207 2.81 -7.36 11.06
C ALA A 207 1.81 -6.69 12.04
N LEU A 208 0.99 -7.47 12.74
CA LEU A 208 0.07 -6.96 13.77
C LEU A 208 0.82 -6.34 14.96
N ARG A 209 1.93 -6.94 15.40
CA ARG A 209 2.78 -6.37 16.46
C ARG A 209 3.41 -5.06 16.00
N ASN A 210 3.95 -5.02 14.78
CA ASN A 210 4.53 -3.82 14.18
C ASN A 210 3.49 -2.69 14.12
N LEU A 211 2.28 -2.99 13.65
CA LEU A 211 1.17 -2.04 13.57
C LEU A 211 0.83 -1.44 14.94
N THR A 212 0.69 -2.28 15.96
CA THR A 212 0.29 -1.86 17.30
C THR A 212 1.40 -1.09 18.02
N ALA A 213 2.66 -1.51 17.82
CA ALA A 213 3.80 -0.89 18.50
C ALA A 213 4.14 0.48 17.91
N GLU A 214 4.10 0.61 16.57
CA GLU A 214 4.56 1.83 15.90
C GLU A 214 3.48 2.88 15.73
N ILE A 215 2.24 2.48 15.40
CA ILE A 215 1.11 3.41 15.21
C ILE A 215 -0.12 2.94 16.01
N PRO A 216 -0.11 3.09 17.35
CA PRO A 216 -1.23 2.65 18.20
C PRO A 216 -2.48 3.53 18.09
N HIS A 217 -2.39 4.71 17.51
CA HIS A 217 -3.46 5.70 17.40
C HIS A 217 -3.78 6.08 15.95
N TRP A 218 -4.87 6.83 15.72
CA TRP A 218 -5.31 7.29 14.39
C TRP A 218 -4.95 8.74 14.08
N ASP A 219 -4.04 9.35 14.83
CA ASP A 219 -3.55 10.71 14.59
C ASP A 219 -2.49 10.71 13.48
N PHE A 220 -2.94 11.00 12.24
CA PHE A 220 -2.08 11.06 11.06
C PHE A 220 -1.02 12.16 11.19
N ASN A 221 -1.43 13.35 11.67
CA ASN A 221 -0.52 14.49 11.76
C ASN A 221 0.62 14.23 12.75
N LYS A 222 0.34 13.54 13.85
CA LYS A 222 1.36 13.15 14.82
C LYS A 222 2.45 12.27 14.16
N ILE A 223 2.07 11.24 13.43
CA ILE A 223 3.03 10.37 12.73
C ILE A 223 3.79 11.14 11.65
N ARG A 224 3.13 12.03 10.91
CA ARG A 224 3.77 12.89 9.91
C ARG A 224 4.87 13.76 10.55
N GLU A 225 4.59 14.41 11.68
CA GLU A 225 5.58 15.24 12.38
C GLU A 225 6.72 14.40 12.98
N GLU A 226 6.43 13.26 13.62
CA GLU A 226 7.43 12.34 14.13
C GLU A 226 8.38 11.84 13.02
N THR A 227 7.83 11.51 11.84
CA THR A 227 8.62 11.07 10.69
C THR A 227 9.46 12.22 10.12
N LYS A 228 8.90 13.42 10.03
CA LYS A 228 9.63 14.62 9.62
C LYS A 228 10.80 14.93 10.57
N GLU A 229 10.60 14.79 11.88
CA GLU A 229 11.66 14.98 12.86
C GLU A 229 12.77 13.94 12.72
N LYS A 230 12.42 12.66 12.50
CA LYS A 230 13.40 11.60 12.21
C LYS A 230 14.24 11.95 10.97
N TRP A 231 13.62 12.35 9.87
CA TRP A 231 14.32 12.75 8.65
C TRP A 231 15.18 14.00 8.85
N ASN A 232 14.68 15.00 9.55
CA ASN A 232 15.46 16.19 9.86
C ASN A 232 16.70 15.85 10.70
N LYS A 233 16.58 14.94 11.68
CA LYS A 233 17.71 14.47 12.48
C LYS A 233 18.76 13.77 11.61
N GLU A 234 18.36 12.94 10.68
CA GLU A 234 19.29 12.25 9.77
C GLU A 234 19.96 13.24 8.79
N LEU A 235 19.19 14.10 8.17
CA LEU A 235 19.68 15.05 7.18
C LEU A 235 20.54 16.17 7.81
N SER A 236 20.33 16.52 9.08
CA SER A 236 21.15 17.52 9.80
C SER A 236 22.50 17.00 10.28
N LYS A 237 22.83 15.73 10.07
CA LYS A 237 24.18 15.20 10.38
C LYS A 237 25.29 15.88 9.57
N ILE A 238 24.95 16.44 8.42
CA ILE A 238 25.86 17.24 7.60
C ILE A 238 25.17 18.58 7.31
N GLU A 239 25.77 19.65 7.81
CA GLU A 239 25.32 21.01 7.52
C GLU A 239 26.17 21.62 6.41
N VAL A 240 25.51 22.10 5.33
CA VAL A 240 26.19 22.75 4.22
C VAL A 240 25.78 24.22 4.12
N THR A 241 26.77 25.08 3.86
CA THR A 241 26.56 26.48 3.54
C THR A 241 26.92 26.69 2.07
N THR A 242 25.99 27.19 1.29
CA THR A 242 26.16 27.47 -0.13
C THR A 242 25.67 28.88 -0.44
N ILE A 243 26.17 29.44 -1.54
CA ILE A 243 25.69 30.75 -2.06
C ILE A 243 24.39 30.58 -2.87
N ASN A 244 24.06 29.36 -3.26
CA ASN A 244 22.94 29.04 -4.15
C ASN A 244 22.03 28.02 -3.46
N ASP A 245 20.77 28.37 -3.26
CA ASP A 245 19.77 27.51 -2.64
C ASP A 245 19.53 26.23 -3.44
N ALA A 246 19.66 26.25 -4.78
CA ALA A 246 19.52 25.07 -5.61
C ALA A 246 20.57 23.99 -5.27
N ASP A 247 21.82 24.41 -4.99
CA ASP A 247 22.86 23.45 -4.59
C ASP A 247 22.57 22.82 -3.23
N LYS A 248 21.99 23.59 -2.32
CA LYS A 248 21.55 23.10 -1.02
C LYS A 248 20.41 22.08 -1.16
N ILE A 249 19.43 22.36 -2.00
CA ILE A 249 18.33 21.44 -2.31
C ILE A 249 18.88 20.16 -2.93
N ASN A 250 19.75 20.27 -3.93
CA ASN A 250 20.37 19.11 -4.59
C ASN A 250 21.15 18.25 -3.60
N PHE A 251 21.93 18.87 -2.71
CA PHE A 251 22.70 18.17 -1.70
C PHE A 251 21.80 17.35 -0.76
N TYR A 252 20.80 17.98 -0.17
CA TYR A 252 19.91 17.28 0.78
C TYR A 252 19.00 16.26 0.08
N THR A 253 18.61 16.49 -1.17
CA THR A 253 17.88 15.51 -1.97
C THR A 253 18.74 14.27 -2.23
N ALA A 254 20.00 14.45 -2.61
CA ALA A 254 20.95 13.34 -2.79
C ALA A 254 21.19 12.60 -1.47
N MET A 255 21.37 13.31 -0.38
CA MET A 255 21.53 12.74 0.96
C MET A 255 20.29 11.94 1.39
N TYR A 256 19.07 12.44 1.13
CA TYR A 256 17.84 11.71 1.34
C TYR A 256 17.83 10.40 0.55
N HIS A 257 18.17 10.42 -0.74
CA HIS A 257 18.19 9.22 -1.57
C HIS A 257 19.21 8.18 -1.08
N THR A 258 20.36 8.60 -0.58
CA THR A 258 21.37 7.65 -0.03
C THR A 258 20.90 6.99 1.27
N ASN A 259 19.99 7.62 2.02
CA ASN A 259 19.46 7.10 3.27
C ASN A 259 18.20 6.21 3.09
N LEU A 260 17.69 6.05 1.85
CA LEU A 260 16.60 5.11 1.58
C LEU A 260 17.03 3.64 1.59
N SER A 261 18.32 3.36 1.67
CA SER A 261 18.88 2.01 1.69
C SER A 261 20.11 1.98 2.62
N PRO A 262 20.36 0.89 3.39
CA PRO A 262 19.59 -0.36 3.43
C PRO A 262 18.24 -0.20 4.14
N ILE A 263 17.28 -1.05 3.78
CA ILE A 263 15.97 -1.11 4.43
C ILE A 263 16.00 -1.98 5.68
N LEU A 264 15.12 -1.67 6.62
CA LEU A 264 14.89 -2.49 7.80
C LEU A 264 14.11 -3.75 7.41
N TYR A 265 14.66 -4.94 7.77
CA TYR A 265 14.07 -6.23 7.42
C TYR A 265 13.92 -7.13 8.65
N GLU A 266 13.40 -6.56 9.73
CA GLU A 266 13.10 -7.24 11.00
C GLU A 266 11.82 -6.66 11.63
N ASP A 267 11.14 -7.44 12.45
CA ASP A 267 9.99 -6.96 13.23
C ASP A 267 10.44 -6.15 14.47
N VAL A 268 9.50 -5.48 15.15
CA VAL A 268 9.79 -4.67 16.36
C VAL A 268 10.40 -5.48 17.50
N ASP A 269 10.17 -6.79 17.54
CA ASP A 269 10.77 -7.73 18.49
C ASP A 269 12.10 -8.32 18.00
N ARG A 270 12.65 -7.80 16.89
CA ARG A 270 13.88 -8.24 16.22
C ARG A 270 13.82 -9.66 15.66
N SER A 271 12.62 -10.20 15.45
CA SER A 271 12.48 -11.41 14.67
C SER A 271 12.72 -11.11 13.18
N GLU A 272 13.40 -12.01 12.52
CA GLU A 272 13.75 -11.93 11.10
C GLU A 272 13.51 -13.27 10.41
N GLU A 273 13.33 -13.26 9.10
CA GLU A 273 13.24 -14.50 8.31
C GLU A 273 14.61 -15.21 8.32
N ARG A 274 14.60 -16.51 8.63
CA ARG A 274 15.81 -17.37 8.63
C ARG A 274 15.80 -18.33 7.46
#